data_47fdd140ba94d13c25a8fdf9d4b45ff2
#
_entry.id   47fdd140ba94d13c25a8fdf9d4b45ff2
#
_cell.length_a   1.000
_cell.length_b   1.000
_cell.length_c   1.000
_cell.angle_alpha   90.00
_cell.angle_beta   90.00
_cell.angle_gamma   90.00
#
_symmetry.space_group_name_H-M   'P 1'
#
loop_
_entity.id
_entity.type
_entity.pdbx_description
1 polymer ?
#
loop_
_entity_poly.entity_id
_entity_poly.type
_entity_poly.pdbx_seq_one_letter_code
_entity_poly.pdbx_strand_id
1 'polypeptide(L)'
;MQESYCFYKVDRYDIKGRNFLKTLGKYYIVDLGLRNHLLCNRESDIGHQLENIVYLELRRRGYKVSIGKLADKEVNFVAQNAEGITYLQVSASVLDETTLKRELAPLQAIGDNYPKLVLSLDEIGAGSNHEGIQQKNLLDWLVQ
;
A
#
# COMPACT_ATOMS: atom_id res chain seq x y z
N MET A 1 -19.09 -11.81 -3.53
CA MET A 1 -18.41 -11.00 -2.52
C MET A 1 -18.37 -9.50 -2.83
N GLN A 2 -18.14 -9.12 -4.07
CA GLN A 2 -18.20 -7.71 -4.45
C GLN A 2 -19.59 -7.09 -4.25
N GLU A 3 -20.62 -7.91 -4.28
CA GLU A 3 -22.00 -7.48 -4.11
C GLU A 3 -22.36 -7.16 -2.65
N SER A 4 -21.53 -7.57 -1.69
CA SER A 4 -21.85 -7.44 -0.27
C SER A 4 -21.59 -6.04 0.29
N TYR A 5 -21.03 -5.12 -0.49
CA TYR A 5 -20.63 -3.77 -0.06
C TYR A 5 -19.61 -3.71 1.08
N CYS A 6 -19.24 -4.85 1.69
CA CYS A 6 -18.27 -4.92 2.77
C CYS A 6 -16.85 -5.09 2.28
N PHE A 7 -16.67 -5.45 1.01
CA PHE A 7 -15.36 -5.76 0.45
C PHE A 7 -15.14 -5.03 -0.88
N TYR A 8 -13.89 -4.58 -1.09
CA TYR A 8 -13.41 -4.16 -2.39
C TYR A 8 -12.44 -5.18 -2.93
N LYS A 9 -12.63 -5.60 -4.17
CA LYS A 9 -11.64 -6.40 -4.88
C LYS A 9 -10.63 -5.46 -5.54
N VAL A 10 -9.34 -5.72 -5.32
CA VAL A 10 -8.26 -4.93 -5.91
C VAL A 10 -7.45 -5.84 -6.82
N ASP A 11 -7.38 -5.47 -8.09
CA ASP A 11 -6.69 -6.26 -9.11
C ASP A 11 -5.17 -6.05 -9.02
N ARG A 12 -4.43 -7.02 -9.53
CA ARG A 12 -2.98 -6.93 -9.67
C ARG A 12 -2.63 -6.23 -10.98
N TYR A 13 -1.61 -5.42 -10.93
CA TYR A 13 -1.11 -4.64 -12.04
C TYR A 13 0.36 -4.95 -12.28
N ASP A 14 0.69 -5.37 -13.49
CA ASP A 14 2.08 -5.61 -13.88
C ASP A 14 2.74 -4.26 -14.19
N ILE A 15 3.63 -3.83 -13.31
CA ILE A 15 4.29 -2.52 -13.40
C ILE A 15 5.16 -2.44 -14.65
N LYS A 16 5.90 -3.50 -14.95
CA LYS A 16 6.79 -3.53 -16.12
C LYS A 16 6.03 -3.61 -17.43
N GLY A 17 5.03 -4.48 -17.49
CA GLY A 17 4.19 -4.67 -18.69
C GLY A 17 3.07 -3.66 -18.82
N ARG A 18 2.78 -2.86 -17.78
CA ARG A 18 1.74 -1.83 -17.74
C ARG A 18 0.35 -2.36 -18.12
N ASN A 19 0.00 -3.53 -17.61
CA ASN A 19 -1.29 -4.14 -17.83
C ASN A 19 -1.81 -4.84 -16.57
N PHE A 20 -3.13 -5.01 -16.50
CA PHE A 20 -3.75 -5.74 -15.40
C PHE A 20 -3.60 -7.24 -15.61
N LEU A 21 -3.32 -7.94 -14.51
CA LEU A 21 -3.15 -9.38 -14.51
C LEU A 21 -4.48 -10.06 -14.21
N LYS A 22 -4.69 -11.21 -14.84
CA LYS A 22 -5.89 -12.06 -14.61
C LYS A 22 -5.72 -13.00 -13.44
N THR A 23 -4.79 -12.72 -12.53
CA THR A 23 -4.56 -13.49 -11.32
C THR A 23 -5.47 -13.03 -10.19
N LEU A 24 -5.54 -13.82 -9.11
CA LEU A 24 -6.32 -13.46 -7.94
C LEU A 24 -5.82 -12.13 -7.35
N GLY A 25 -6.75 -11.18 -7.22
CA GLY A 25 -6.48 -9.92 -6.55
C GLY A 25 -6.58 -10.05 -5.03
N LYS A 26 -6.50 -8.92 -4.34
CA LYS A 26 -6.74 -8.85 -2.90
C LYS A 26 -8.11 -8.25 -2.62
N TYR A 27 -8.65 -8.56 -1.44
CA TYR A 27 -9.90 -7.98 -0.97
C TYR A 27 -9.64 -7.10 0.25
N TYR A 28 -10.19 -5.89 0.22
CA TYR A 28 -10.11 -4.95 1.33
C TYR A 28 -11.50 -4.71 1.90
N ILE A 29 -11.58 -4.58 3.23
CA ILE A 29 -12.85 -4.43 3.93
C ILE A 29 -13.15 -2.95 4.12
N VAL A 30 -14.39 -2.56 3.82
CA VAL A 30 -14.86 -1.17 3.95
C VAL A 30 -14.90 -0.74 5.41
N ASP A 31 -15.26 -1.66 6.31
CA ASP A 31 -15.42 -1.38 7.74
C ASP A 31 -14.40 -2.18 8.55
N LEU A 32 -13.42 -1.46 9.13
CA LEU A 32 -12.37 -2.06 9.95
C LEU A 32 -12.91 -2.66 11.25
N GLY A 33 -13.97 -2.08 11.80
CA GLY A 33 -14.64 -2.64 12.99
C GLY A 33 -15.21 -4.02 12.72
N LEU A 34 -15.89 -4.17 11.58
CA LEU A 34 -16.39 -5.47 11.13
C LEU A 34 -15.26 -6.47 10.89
N ARG A 35 -14.18 -6.02 10.23
CA ARG A 35 -13.00 -6.85 10.01
C ARG A 35 -12.42 -7.39 11.33
N ASN A 36 -12.21 -6.50 12.30
CA ASN A 36 -11.68 -6.87 13.60
C ASN A 36 -12.57 -7.85 14.33
N HIS A 37 -13.89 -7.66 14.26
CA HIS A 37 -14.86 -8.58 14.85
C HIS A 37 -14.79 -9.97 14.20
N LEU A 38 -14.73 -10.04 12.87
CA LEU A 38 -14.67 -11.29 12.13
C LEU A 38 -13.37 -12.05 12.35
N LEU A 39 -12.26 -11.36 12.54
CA LEU A 39 -10.94 -11.95 12.70
C LEU A 39 -10.51 -12.12 14.15
N CYS A 40 -11.41 -11.88 15.10
CA CYS A 40 -11.12 -11.97 16.53
C CYS A 40 -9.98 -11.08 16.99
N ASN A 41 -9.82 -9.93 16.35
CA ASN A 41 -8.92 -8.85 16.77
C ASN A 41 -7.47 -9.31 17.05
N ARG A 42 -6.86 -10.02 16.12
CA ARG A 42 -5.49 -10.52 16.27
C ARG A 42 -4.45 -9.41 16.17
N GLU A 43 -3.58 -9.30 17.16
CA GLU A 43 -2.50 -8.31 17.16
C GLU A 43 -1.51 -8.49 16.00
N SER A 44 -1.32 -9.72 15.53
CA SER A 44 -0.41 -10.04 14.42
C SER A 44 -0.87 -9.45 13.07
N ASP A 45 -2.02 -8.79 13.05
CA ASP A 45 -2.68 -8.35 11.82
C ASP A 45 -2.56 -6.84 11.59
N ILE A 46 -1.72 -6.16 12.37
CA ILE A 46 -1.61 -4.70 12.30
C ILE A 46 -1.21 -4.21 10.91
N GLY A 47 -0.29 -4.92 10.25
CA GLY A 47 0.14 -4.57 8.90
C GLY A 47 -1.01 -4.58 7.90
N HIS A 48 -1.85 -5.59 7.95
CA HIS A 48 -3.04 -5.67 7.08
C HIS A 48 -4.07 -4.61 7.41
N GLN A 49 -4.23 -4.26 8.68
CA GLN A 49 -5.12 -3.17 9.07
C GLN A 49 -4.64 -1.83 8.50
N LEU A 50 -3.35 -1.57 8.57
CA LEU A 50 -2.76 -0.34 8.02
C LEU A 50 -2.88 -0.29 6.50
N GLU A 51 -2.63 -1.41 5.81
CA GLU A 51 -2.86 -1.49 4.37
C GLU A 51 -4.32 -1.16 4.04
N ASN A 52 -5.25 -1.71 4.80
CA ASN A 52 -6.68 -1.47 4.58
C ASN A 52 -7.03 0.01 4.76
N ILE A 53 -6.50 0.66 5.79
CA ILE A 53 -6.70 2.09 6.03
C ILE A 53 -6.16 2.91 4.87
N VAL A 54 -4.96 2.62 4.40
CA VAL A 54 -4.34 3.32 3.27
C VAL A 54 -5.15 3.12 2.00
N TYR A 55 -5.61 1.90 1.75
CA TYR A 55 -6.47 1.61 0.60
C TYR A 55 -7.73 2.48 0.60
N LEU A 56 -8.44 2.53 1.74
CA LEU A 56 -9.67 3.32 1.85
C LEU A 56 -9.40 4.81 1.66
N GLU A 57 -8.29 5.31 2.20
CA GLU A 57 -7.89 6.72 2.04
C GLU A 57 -7.55 7.06 0.58
N LEU A 58 -6.83 6.17 -0.10
CA LEU A 58 -6.54 6.36 -1.54
C LEU A 58 -7.81 6.40 -2.36
N ARG A 59 -8.77 5.53 -2.06
CA ARG A 59 -10.08 5.54 -2.71
C ARG A 59 -10.83 6.84 -2.45
N ARG A 60 -10.81 7.29 -1.19
CA ARG A 60 -11.44 8.57 -0.81
C ARG A 60 -10.85 9.74 -1.59
N ARG A 61 -9.55 9.72 -1.84
CA ARG A 61 -8.86 10.77 -2.62
C ARG A 61 -9.08 10.67 -4.12
N GLY A 62 -9.83 9.68 -4.57
CA GLY A 62 -10.18 9.53 -5.99
C GLY A 62 -9.18 8.74 -6.82
N TYR A 63 -8.22 8.07 -6.19
CA TYR A 63 -7.29 7.22 -6.92
C TYR A 63 -7.93 5.90 -7.36
N LYS A 64 -7.54 5.44 -8.55
CA LYS A 64 -7.74 4.05 -8.94
C LYS A 64 -6.58 3.25 -8.36
N VAL A 65 -6.88 2.28 -7.52
CA VAL A 65 -5.87 1.55 -6.75
C VAL A 65 -5.76 0.11 -7.24
N SER A 66 -4.54 -0.34 -7.41
CA SER A 66 -4.22 -1.72 -7.76
C SER A 66 -3.00 -2.19 -6.94
N ILE A 67 -2.76 -3.50 -6.96
CA ILE A 67 -1.59 -4.10 -6.33
C ILE A 67 -0.49 -4.19 -7.38
N GLY A 68 0.69 -3.65 -7.07
CA GLY A 68 1.81 -3.68 -8.00
C GLY A 68 2.49 -5.04 -8.03
N LYS A 69 2.77 -5.54 -9.22
CA LYS A 69 3.54 -6.75 -9.44
C LYS A 69 4.74 -6.42 -10.30
N LEU A 70 5.95 -6.77 -9.85
CA LEU A 70 7.17 -6.55 -10.58
C LEU A 70 8.06 -7.79 -10.43
N ALA A 71 8.04 -8.68 -11.45
CA ALA A 71 8.69 -9.99 -11.40
C ALA A 71 8.21 -10.80 -10.18
N ASP A 72 9.10 -11.14 -9.25
CA ASP A 72 8.79 -11.86 -8.02
C ASP A 72 8.44 -10.94 -6.85
N LYS A 73 8.49 -9.62 -7.07
CA LYS A 73 8.23 -8.61 -6.03
C LYS A 73 6.81 -8.08 -6.10
N GLU A 74 6.31 -7.62 -4.97
CA GLU A 74 4.99 -7.01 -4.87
C GLU A 74 5.10 -5.64 -4.23
N VAL A 75 4.43 -4.66 -4.82
CA VAL A 75 4.24 -3.32 -4.24
C VAL A 75 2.82 -3.26 -3.69
N ASN A 76 2.66 -2.83 -2.45
CA ASN A 76 1.35 -2.83 -1.80
C ASN A 76 0.29 -2.12 -2.64
N PHE A 77 0.57 -0.91 -3.12
CA PHE A 77 -0.39 -0.15 -3.91
C PHE A 77 0.26 0.59 -5.06
N VAL A 78 -0.43 0.56 -6.19
CA VAL A 78 -0.22 1.44 -7.34
C VAL A 78 -1.46 2.32 -7.41
N ALA A 79 -1.30 3.60 -7.09
CA ALA A 79 -2.39 4.58 -7.07
C ALA A 79 -2.30 5.46 -8.32
N GLN A 80 -3.36 5.47 -9.12
CA GLN A 80 -3.41 6.20 -10.40
C GLN A 80 -4.51 7.25 -10.37
N ASN A 81 -4.21 8.42 -10.90
CA ASN A 81 -5.20 9.46 -11.15
C ASN A 81 -4.82 10.22 -12.43
N ALA A 82 -5.52 11.33 -12.71
CA ALA A 82 -5.26 12.13 -13.91
C ALA A 82 -3.84 12.75 -13.93
N GLU A 83 -3.22 12.92 -12.76
CA GLU A 83 -1.89 13.52 -12.65
C GLU A 83 -0.75 12.51 -12.82
N GLY A 84 -1.04 11.23 -12.66
CA GLY A 84 -0.04 10.17 -12.83
C GLY A 84 -0.20 9.02 -11.84
N ILE A 85 0.94 8.42 -11.52
CA ILE A 85 1.03 7.22 -10.68
C ILE A 85 1.80 7.53 -9.41
N THR A 86 1.39 6.92 -8.29
CA THR A 86 2.16 6.91 -7.04
C THR A 86 2.25 5.47 -6.56
N TYR A 87 3.44 5.04 -6.19
CA TYR A 87 3.67 3.70 -5.64
C TYR A 87 3.83 3.79 -4.13
N LEU A 88 3.16 2.90 -3.40
CA LEU A 88 3.16 2.93 -1.93
C LEU A 88 3.45 1.56 -1.35
N GLN A 89 4.33 1.54 -0.34
CA GLN A 89 4.51 0.43 0.58
C GLN A 89 4.03 0.85 1.96
N VAL A 90 3.43 -0.08 2.69
CA VAL A 90 2.86 0.16 4.01
C VAL A 90 3.42 -0.87 4.99
N SER A 91 3.94 -0.40 6.11
CA SER A 91 4.46 -1.25 7.17
C SER A 91 4.16 -0.64 8.53
N ALA A 92 3.98 -1.45 9.55
CA ALA A 92 3.80 -0.93 10.91
C ALA A 92 5.05 -0.17 11.36
N SER A 93 6.22 -0.70 11.07
CA SER A 93 7.50 -0.06 11.38
C SER A 93 8.58 -0.47 10.40
N VAL A 94 9.47 0.46 10.10
CA VAL A 94 10.69 0.23 9.29
C VAL A 94 11.95 0.66 10.06
N LEU A 95 11.87 0.71 11.39
CA LEU A 95 13.03 1.03 12.23
C LEU A 95 14.12 -0.04 12.14
N ASP A 96 13.73 -1.30 11.97
CA ASP A 96 14.66 -2.38 11.71
C ASP A 96 15.22 -2.26 10.29
N GLU A 97 16.54 -2.27 10.17
CA GLU A 97 17.22 -2.10 8.88
C GLU A 97 16.83 -3.18 7.87
N THR A 98 16.68 -4.42 8.33
CA THR A 98 16.27 -5.54 7.46
C THR A 98 14.86 -5.31 6.90
N THR A 99 13.93 -4.87 7.77
CA THR A 99 12.57 -4.56 7.35
C THR A 99 12.56 -3.39 6.38
N LEU A 100 13.31 -2.32 6.66
CA LEU A 100 13.40 -1.17 5.77
C LEU A 100 13.90 -1.59 4.39
N LYS A 101 14.97 -2.36 4.31
CA LYS A 101 15.50 -2.85 3.02
C LYS A 101 14.48 -3.69 2.28
N ARG A 102 13.75 -4.54 2.98
CA ARG A 102 12.71 -5.38 2.38
C ARG A 102 11.58 -4.54 1.79
N GLU A 103 11.16 -3.50 2.48
CA GLU A 103 10.08 -2.62 2.00
C GLU A 103 10.55 -1.71 0.85
N LEU A 104 11.81 -1.29 0.86
CA LEU A 104 12.36 -0.45 -0.20
C LEU A 104 12.63 -1.23 -1.49
N ALA A 105 12.99 -2.50 -1.40
CA ALA A 105 13.45 -3.29 -2.55
C ALA A 105 12.46 -3.31 -3.72
N PRO A 106 11.16 -3.54 -3.52
CA PRO A 106 10.21 -3.48 -4.65
C PRO A 106 10.16 -2.10 -5.30
N LEU A 107 10.19 -1.03 -4.50
CA LEU A 107 10.14 0.34 -5.02
C LEU A 107 11.43 0.70 -5.77
N GLN A 108 12.58 0.26 -5.28
CA GLN A 108 13.87 0.50 -5.95
C GLN A 108 13.96 -0.20 -7.30
N ALA A 109 13.26 -1.33 -7.45
CA ALA A 109 13.24 -2.09 -8.69
C ALA A 109 12.40 -1.44 -9.79
N ILE A 110 11.56 -0.45 -9.46
CA ILE A 110 10.75 0.28 -10.42
C ILE A 110 11.62 1.31 -11.14
N GLY A 111 11.70 1.22 -12.45
CA GLY A 111 12.60 2.05 -13.26
C GLY A 111 12.03 3.37 -13.75
N ASP A 112 10.88 3.82 -13.26
CA ASP A 112 10.27 5.08 -13.68
C ASP A 112 10.52 6.20 -12.65
N ASN A 113 10.06 7.41 -12.97
CA ASN A 113 10.25 8.61 -12.15
C ASN A 113 9.01 9.01 -11.35
N TYR A 114 7.99 8.15 -11.30
CA TYR A 114 6.80 8.44 -10.50
C TYR A 114 7.10 8.41 -9.00
N PRO A 115 6.36 9.19 -8.20
CA PRO A 115 6.57 9.22 -6.74
C PRO A 115 6.47 7.84 -6.10
N LYS A 116 7.34 7.60 -5.14
CA LYS A 116 7.41 6.35 -4.39
C LYS A 116 7.43 6.67 -2.90
N LEU A 117 6.53 6.05 -2.13
CA LEU A 117 6.36 6.32 -0.71
C LEU A 117 6.45 5.03 0.10
N VAL A 118 7.07 5.13 1.27
CA VAL A 118 6.94 4.14 2.34
C VAL A 118 6.22 4.81 3.50
N LEU A 119 5.09 4.23 3.89
CA LEU A 119 4.28 4.72 5.01
C LEU A 119 4.44 3.78 6.21
N SER A 120 4.73 4.34 7.37
CA SER A 120 4.84 3.58 8.62
C SER A 120 4.33 4.40 9.79
N LEU A 121 4.19 3.75 10.94
CA LEU A 121 3.80 4.44 12.18
C LEU A 121 4.99 5.10 12.87
N ASP A 122 6.19 4.96 12.34
CA ASP A 122 7.39 5.52 12.95
C ASP A 122 7.41 7.04 12.88
N GLU A 123 7.73 7.68 13.99
CA GLU A 123 8.05 9.10 14.02
C GLU A 123 9.51 9.33 13.66
N ILE A 124 10.38 8.43 14.12
CA ILE A 124 11.82 8.46 13.82
C ILE A 124 12.03 8.04 12.36
N GLY A 125 12.78 8.85 11.61
CA GLY A 125 13.03 8.61 10.19
C GLY A 125 11.96 9.14 9.26
N ALA A 126 10.83 9.61 9.79
CA ALA A 126 9.81 10.27 8.99
C ALA A 126 10.40 11.51 8.29
N GLY A 127 10.13 11.65 6.99
CA GLY A 127 10.71 12.70 6.18
C GLY A 127 12.04 12.32 5.50
N SER A 128 12.57 11.13 5.78
CA SER A 128 13.78 10.63 5.11
C SER A 128 13.52 10.33 3.64
N ASN A 129 14.57 10.46 2.85
CA ASN A 129 14.55 10.13 1.42
C ASN A 129 15.59 9.03 1.15
N HIS A 130 15.14 7.91 0.62
CA HIS A 130 15.98 6.76 0.30
C HIS A 130 16.12 6.65 -1.22
N GLU A 131 17.05 7.41 -1.79
CA GLU A 131 17.31 7.40 -3.23
C GLU A 131 16.06 7.69 -4.07
N GLY A 132 15.27 8.69 -3.66
CA GLY A 132 14.06 9.10 -4.34
C GLY A 132 12.78 8.49 -3.76
N ILE A 133 12.89 7.58 -2.80
CA ILE A 133 11.75 7.01 -2.10
C ILE A 133 11.55 7.75 -0.79
N GLN A 134 10.40 8.40 -0.63
CA GLN A 134 10.09 9.17 0.57
C GLN A 134 9.53 8.27 1.65
N GLN A 135 10.03 8.43 2.88
CA GLN A 135 9.46 7.79 4.05
C GLN A 135 8.61 8.80 4.80
N LYS A 136 7.35 8.45 5.07
CA LYS A 136 6.41 9.32 5.76
C LYS A 136 5.73 8.59 6.91
N ASN A 137 5.37 9.35 7.95
CA ASN A 137 4.49 8.84 8.99
C ASN A 137 3.08 8.69 8.42
N LEU A 138 2.48 7.52 8.60
CA LEU A 138 1.19 7.19 8.04
C LEU A 138 0.07 8.09 8.58
N LEU A 139 0.10 8.39 9.88
CA LEU A 139 -0.93 9.25 10.50
C LEU A 139 -0.86 10.67 9.94
N ASP A 140 0.34 11.22 9.74
CA ASP A 140 0.52 12.53 9.14
C ASP A 140 0.03 12.53 7.68
N TRP A 141 0.31 11.46 6.96
CA TRP A 141 -0.17 11.31 5.58
C TRP A 141 -1.70 11.28 5.51
N LEU A 142 -2.36 10.62 6.46
CA LEU A 142 -3.83 10.52 6.49
C LEU A 142 -4.51 11.87 6.64
N VAL A 143 -3.88 12.83 7.32
CA VAL A 143 -4.49 14.15 7.60
C VAL A 143 -4.07 15.24 6.60
N GLN A 144 -3.30 14.89 5.61
CA GLN A 144 -2.91 15.83 4.53
C GLN A 144 -4.06 16.18 3.59
#